data_4dd160c3104a9166704004cd74d4714c
#
_entry.id   4dd160c3104a9166704004cd74d4714c
#
_cell.length_a   1.000
_cell.length_b   1.000
_cell.length_c   1.000
_cell.angle_alpha   90.00
_cell.angle_beta   90.00
_cell.angle_gamma   90.00
#
_symmetry.space_group_name_H-M   'P 1'
#
loop_
_entity.id
_entity.type
_entity.pdbx_description
1 polymer ?
#
loop_
_entity_poly.entity_id
_entity_poly.type
_entity_poly.pdbx_seq_one_letter_code
_entity_poly.pdbx_strand_id
1 'polypeptide(L)'
;MLDAFNRVTQQIAEHADLAELRNRGFHDFESLDDTDRARFSSYMHGIFRTAEDAYYQHLQRHLDTRVWRGVEVSMRELNAVPGVQAWWRSRSHWFDEECAKFINRQQQTATRHDD
;
A
#
# COMPACT_ATOMS: atom_id res chain seq x y z
N MET A 1 -9.49 -12.59 -0.13
CA MET A 1 -8.35 -11.69 0.10
C MET A 1 -7.83 -11.07 -1.19
N LEU A 2 -7.32 -11.87 -2.13
CA LEU A 2 -6.85 -11.33 -3.42
C LEU A 2 -7.98 -10.65 -4.20
N ASP A 3 -9.21 -11.12 -4.02
CA ASP A 3 -10.37 -10.50 -4.66
C ASP A 3 -10.57 -9.06 -4.20
N ALA A 4 -10.33 -8.77 -2.90
CA ALA A 4 -10.44 -7.41 -2.38
C ALA A 4 -9.36 -6.51 -2.96
N PHE A 5 -8.13 -7.00 -3.08
CA PHE A 5 -7.02 -6.28 -3.70
C PHE A 5 -7.33 -5.97 -5.17
N ASN A 6 -7.80 -6.98 -5.91
CA ASN A 6 -8.14 -6.82 -7.32
C ASN A 6 -9.29 -5.84 -7.50
N ARG A 7 -10.27 -5.85 -6.59
CA ARG A 7 -11.41 -4.96 -6.66
C ARG A 7 -11.00 -3.49 -6.51
N VAL A 8 -10.11 -3.21 -5.57
CA VAL A 8 -9.59 -1.85 -5.37
C VAL A 8 -8.83 -1.39 -6.61
N THR A 9 -7.97 -2.26 -7.16
CA THR A 9 -7.21 -1.96 -8.37
C THR A 9 -8.14 -1.72 -9.56
N GLN A 10 -9.20 -2.52 -9.67
CA GLN A 10 -10.18 -2.38 -10.76
C GLN A 10 -10.94 -1.07 -10.66
N GLN A 11 -11.30 -0.64 -9.44
CA GLN A 11 -11.98 0.64 -9.25
C GLN A 11 -11.14 1.80 -9.79
N ILE A 12 -9.85 1.77 -9.57
CA ILE A 12 -8.94 2.79 -10.10
C ILE A 12 -8.93 2.77 -11.62
N ALA A 13 -8.91 1.57 -12.22
CA ALA A 13 -8.89 1.43 -13.68
C ALA A 13 -10.19 1.93 -14.33
N GLU A 14 -11.32 1.82 -13.62
CA GLU A 14 -12.64 2.20 -14.14
C GLU A 14 -12.97 3.68 -13.96
N HIS A 15 -12.26 4.39 -13.08
CA HIS A 15 -12.57 5.78 -12.73
C HIS A 15 -11.35 6.67 -12.96
N ALA A 16 -11.39 7.45 -14.04
CA ALA A 16 -10.27 8.32 -14.43
C ALA A 16 -9.92 9.34 -13.33
N ASP A 17 -10.92 9.83 -12.59
CA ASP A 17 -10.68 10.79 -11.51
C ASP A 17 -9.94 10.15 -10.34
N LEU A 18 -10.18 8.86 -10.06
CA LEU A 18 -9.44 8.13 -9.03
C LEU A 18 -8.00 7.84 -9.48
N ALA A 19 -7.80 7.55 -10.77
CA ALA A 19 -6.46 7.34 -11.31
C ALA A 19 -5.65 8.62 -11.22
N GLU A 20 -6.26 9.77 -11.53
CA GLU A 20 -5.59 11.07 -11.40
C GLU A 20 -5.25 11.37 -9.94
N LEU A 21 -6.19 11.13 -9.02
CA LEU A 21 -5.98 11.33 -7.59
C LEU A 21 -4.84 10.45 -7.10
N ARG A 22 -4.83 9.17 -7.50
CA ARG A 22 -3.75 8.25 -7.15
C ARG A 22 -2.40 8.81 -7.61
N ASN A 23 -2.32 9.26 -8.85
CA ASN A 23 -1.06 9.75 -9.40
C ASN A 23 -0.58 11.00 -8.66
N ARG A 24 -1.49 11.92 -8.33
CA ARG A 24 -1.13 13.10 -7.54
C ARG A 24 -0.66 12.72 -6.13
N GLY A 25 -1.38 11.81 -5.48
CA GLY A 25 -1.02 11.33 -4.15
C GLY A 25 0.31 10.60 -4.12
N PHE A 26 0.59 9.79 -5.15
CA PHE A 26 1.86 9.09 -5.28
C PHE A 26 3.03 10.05 -5.44
N HIS A 27 2.80 11.14 -6.16
CA HIS A 27 3.84 12.13 -6.43
C HIS A 27 4.05 13.07 -5.24
N ASP A 28 2.96 13.58 -4.67
CA ASP A 28 3.03 14.55 -3.57
C ASP A 28 1.77 14.48 -2.71
N PHE A 29 1.75 13.54 -1.78
CA PHE A 29 0.63 13.33 -0.87
C PHE A 29 0.31 14.58 -0.05
N GLU A 30 1.34 15.30 0.36
CA GLU A 30 1.17 16.43 1.27
C GLU A 30 0.54 17.65 0.59
N SER A 31 0.58 17.71 -0.74
CA SER A 31 -0.04 18.79 -1.50
C SER A 31 -1.54 18.61 -1.72
N LEU A 32 -2.09 17.43 -1.42
CA LEU A 32 -3.52 17.14 -1.59
C LEU A 32 -4.35 17.97 -0.60
N ASP A 33 -5.50 18.49 -1.06
CA ASP A 33 -6.44 19.12 -0.14
C ASP A 33 -7.05 18.08 0.80
N ASP A 34 -7.84 18.52 1.79
CA ASP A 34 -8.38 17.64 2.81
C ASP A 34 -9.27 16.54 2.23
N THR A 35 -10.11 16.89 1.25
CA THR A 35 -11.02 15.91 0.63
C THR A 35 -10.24 14.87 -0.17
N ASP A 36 -9.30 15.31 -1.00
CA ASP A 36 -8.49 14.40 -1.82
C ASP A 36 -7.55 13.57 -0.97
N ARG A 37 -7.03 14.15 0.11
CA ARG A 37 -6.19 13.41 1.06
C ARG A 37 -6.99 12.29 1.72
N ALA A 38 -8.24 12.55 2.12
CA ALA A 38 -9.10 11.54 2.71
C ALA A 38 -9.41 10.43 1.71
N ARG A 39 -9.70 10.79 0.45
CA ARG A 39 -9.97 9.80 -0.60
C ARG A 39 -8.74 8.93 -0.88
N PHE A 40 -7.59 9.56 -1.02
CA PHE A 40 -6.33 8.84 -1.24
C PHE A 40 -6.02 7.93 -0.05
N SER A 41 -6.21 8.43 1.17
CA SER A 41 -5.98 7.65 2.39
C SER A 41 -6.87 6.41 2.44
N SER A 42 -8.14 6.54 2.07
CA SER A 42 -9.06 5.40 2.02
C SER A 42 -8.61 4.35 1.01
N TYR A 43 -8.15 4.80 -0.16
CA TYR A 43 -7.63 3.90 -1.19
C TYR A 43 -6.40 3.14 -0.69
N MET A 44 -5.44 3.87 -0.11
CA MET A 44 -4.22 3.26 0.42
C MET A 44 -4.53 2.33 1.60
N HIS A 45 -5.46 2.72 2.46
CA HIS A 45 -5.86 1.90 3.59
C HIS A 45 -6.39 0.53 3.13
N GLY A 46 -7.22 0.53 2.07
CA GLY A 46 -7.75 -0.72 1.52
C GLY A 46 -6.64 -1.66 1.04
N ILE A 47 -5.67 -1.12 0.31
CA ILE A 47 -4.54 -1.90 -0.19
C ILE A 47 -3.70 -2.44 0.98
N PHE A 48 -3.35 -1.58 1.93
CA PHE A 48 -2.48 -1.99 3.04
C PHE A 48 -3.17 -2.94 4.00
N ARG A 49 -4.49 -2.80 4.20
CA ARG A 49 -5.24 -3.75 5.02
C ARG A 49 -5.29 -5.12 4.37
N THR A 50 -5.44 -5.18 3.05
CA THR A 50 -5.40 -6.44 2.32
C THR A 50 -4.01 -7.07 2.41
N ALA A 51 -2.96 -6.26 2.31
CA ALA A 51 -1.58 -6.75 2.46
C ALA A 51 -1.32 -7.27 3.88
N GLU A 52 -1.87 -6.61 4.90
CA GLU A 52 -1.76 -7.07 6.28
C GLU A 52 -2.37 -8.47 6.45
N ASP A 53 -3.56 -8.66 5.89
CA ASP A 53 -4.21 -9.97 5.93
C ASP A 53 -3.36 -11.03 5.23
N ALA A 54 -2.82 -10.71 4.05
CA ALA A 54 -1.95 -11.63 3.31
C ALA A 54 -0.69 -11.97 4.12
N TYR A 55 -0.12 -10.97 4.78
CA TYR A 55 1.08 -11.16 5.60
C TYR A 55 0.83 -12.18 6.71
N TYR A 56 -0.31 -12.05 7.41
CA TYR A 56 -0.64 -12.98 8.49
C TYR A 56 -0.93 -14.37 7.98
N GLN A 57 -1.61 -14.50 6.85
CA GLN A 57 -1.83 -15.82 6.24
C GLN A 57 -0.52 -16.46 5.82
N HIS A 58 0.44 -15.65 5.34
CA HIS A 58 1.77 -16.14 5.01
C HIS A 58 2.50 -16.66 6.26
N LEU A 59 2.45 -15.90 7.36
CA LEU A 59 3.10 -16.32 8.61
C LEU A 59 2.52 -17.62 9.14
N GLN A 60 1.22 -17.85 8.96
CA GLN A 60 0.53 -19.05 9.38
C GLN A 60 0.61 -20.19 8.36
N ARG A 61 1.30 -19.95 7.25
CA ARG A 61 1.48 -20.92 6.17
C ARG A 61 0.15 -21.33 5.51
N HIS A 62 -0.83 -20.43 5.50
CA HIS A 62 -2.12 -20.63 4.86
C HIS A 62 -2.18 -20.06 3.44
N LEU A 63 -1.09 -19.46 2.97
CA LEU A 63 -1.02 -18.85 1.65
C LEU A 63 0.09 -19.51 0.84
N ASP A 64 -0.22 -19.86 -0.42
CA ASP A 64 0.77 -20.41 -1.33
C ASP A 64 1.97 -19.46 -1.43
N THR A 65 3.17 -20.03 -1.38
CA THR A 65 4.42 -19.24 -1.40
C THR A 65 4.52 -18.36 -2.64
N ARG A 66 4.04 -18.86 -3.79
CA ARG A 66 4.09 -18.10 -5.04
C ARG A 66 3.14 -16.91 -5.00
N VAL A 67 1.97 -17.08 -4.37
CA VAL A 67 1.01 -16.01 -4.21
C VAL A 67 1.57 -14.95 -3.27
N TRP A 68 2.14 -15.39 -2.15
CA TRP A 68 2.78 -14.45 -1.22
C TRP A 68 3.91 -13.65 -1.89
N ARG A 69 4.71 -14.31 -2.71
CA ARG A 69 5.80 -13.61 -3.41
C ARG A 69 5.27 -12.48 -4.27
N GLY A 70 4.16 -12.70 -4.98
CA GLY A 70 3.53 -11.66 -5.77
C GLY A 70 3.08 -10.47 -4.93
N VAL A 71 2.46 -10.74 -3.78
CA VAL A 71 2.04 -9.70 -2.84
C VAL A 71 3.27 -8.93 -2.34
N GLU A 72 4.30 -9.66 -1.92
CA GLU A 72 5.53 -9.07 -1.39
C GLU A 72 6.19 -8.13 -2.39
N VAL A 73 6.32 -8.57 -3.64
CA VAL A 73 6.93 -7.76 -4.70
C VAL A 73 6.08 -6.52 -4.99
N SER A 74 4.76 -6.70 -5.11
CA SER A 74 3.84 -5.58 -5.36
C SER A 74 3.91 -4.54 -4.25
N MET A 75 3.96 -4.98 -3.00
CA MET A 75 4.06 -4.08 -1.87
C MET A 75 5.43 -3.39 -1.82
N ARG A 76 6.49 -4.09 -2.22
CA ARG A 76 7.83 -3.49 -2.27
C ARG A 76 7.86 -2.33 -3.28
N GLU A 77 7.27 -2.54 -4.45
CA GLU A 77 7.21 -1.48 -5.47
C GLU A 77 6.37 -0.30 -5.00
N LEU A 78 5.23 -0.59 -4.36
CA LEU A 78 4.37 0.46 -3.82
C LEU A 78 5.07 1.24 -2.72
N ASN A 79 5.80 0.55 -1.84
CA ASN A 79 6.51 1.16 -0.72
C ASN A 79 7.73 1.98 -1.15
N ALA A 80 8.13 1.92 -2.43
CA ALA A 80 9.18 2.77 -2.97
C ALA A 80 8.64 4.14 -3.42
N VAL A 81 7.32 4.31 -3.48
CA VAL A 81 6.68 5.53 -3.99
C VAL A 81 6.68 6.61 -2.89
N PRO A 82 7.19 7.83 -3.17
CA PRO A 82 7.29 8.87 -2.13
C PRO A 82 5.97 9.21 -1.46
N GLY A 83 4.88 9.34 -2.23
CA GLY A 83 3.56 9.66 -1.65
C GLY A 83 3.02 8.56 -0.76
N VAL A 84 3.34 7.31 -1.08
CA VAL A 84 2.95 6.16 -0.24
C VAL A 84 3.72 6.21 1.08
N GLN A 85 5.01 6.51 1.04
CA GLN A 85 5.82 6.63 2.24
C GLN A 85 5.31 7.76 3.14
N ALA A 86 4.93 8.89 2.54
CA ALA A 86 4.36 10.02 3.28
C ALA A 86 3.04 9.63 3.95
N TRP A 87 2.16 8.95 3.20
CA TRP A 87 0.90 8.46 3.76
C TRP A 87 1.15 7.48 4.91
N TRP A 88 2.08 6.53 4.71
CA TRP A 88 2.39 5.51 5.72
C TRP A 88 2.85 6.15 7.04
N ARG A 89 3.69 7.19 6.97
CA ARG A 89 4.14 7.88 8.19
C ARG A 89 2.97 8.42 9.00
N SER A 90 1.89 8.81 8.33
CA SER A 90 0.71 9.37 9.02
C SER A 90 -0.26 8.30 9.52
N ARG A 91 -0.17 7.06 9.03
CA ARG A 91 -1.18 6.03 9.28
C ARG A 91 -0.63 4.70 9.79
N SER A 92 0.69 4.56 9.91
CA SER A 92 1.28 3.26 10.32
C SER A 92 0.74 2.74 11.64
N HIS A 93 0.38 3.64 12.56
CA HIS A 93 -0.15 3.26 13.87
C HIS A 93 -1.53 2.62 13.82
N TRP A 94 -2.20 2.65 12.66
CA TRP A 94 -3.49 1.97 12.48
C TRP A 94 -3.32 0.47 12.19
N PHE A 95 -2.08 0.02 11.98
CA PHE A 95 -1.81 -1.35 11.58
C PHE A 95 -1.14 -2.10 12.72
N ASP A 96 -1.24 -3.44 12.67
CA ASP A 96 -0.58 -4.28 13.65
C ASP A 96 0.93 -4.04 13.64
N GLU A 97 1.52 -4.10 14.83
CA GLU A 97 2.93 -3.78 15.03
C GLU A 97 3.86 -4.64 14.17
N GLU A 98 3.60 -5.95 14.08
CA GLU A 98 4.45 -6.84 13.28
C GLU A 98 4.35 -6.52 11.78
N CYS A 99 3.14 -6.26 11.31
CA CYS A 99 2.94 -5.85 9.92
C CYS A 99 3.62 -4.51 9.65
N ALA A 100 3.48 -3.56 10.58
CA ALA A 100 4.12 -2.25 10.44
C ALA A 100 5.64 -2.38 10.33
N LYS A 101 6.25 -3.28 11.10
CA LYS A 101 7.68 -3.56 11.00
C LYS A 101 8.06 -4.09 9.62
N PHE A 102 7.24 -4.99 9.08
CA PHE A 102 7.46 -5.53 7.73
C PHE A 102 7.42 -4.41 6.68
N ILE A 103 6.40 -3.55 6.74
CA ILE A 103 6.29 -2.42 5.81
C ILE A 103 7.48 -1.47 5.96
N ASN A 104 7.86 -1.16 7.18
CA ASN A 104 9.00 -0.27 7.45
C ASN A 104 10.29 -0.83 6.85
N ARG A 105 10.51 -2.14 6.96
CA ARG A 105 11.70 -2.78 6.36
C ARG A 105 11.68 -2.66 4.84
N GLN A 106 10.51 -2.84 4.22
CA GLN A 106 10.40 -2.69 2.77
C GLN A 106 10.74 -1.26 2.34
N GLN A 107 10.27 -0.26 3.08
CA GLN A 107 10.53 1.14 2.75
C GLN A 107 12.01 1.49 2.94
N GLN A 108 12.66 0.96 3.97
CA GLN A 108 14.08 1.17 4.18
C GLN A 108 14.91 0.57 3.05
N THR A 109 14.56 -0.62 2.60
CA THR A 109 15.23 -1.28 1.50
C THR A 109 15.08 -0.48 0.20
N ALA A 110 13.89 0.03 -0.07
CA ALA A 110 13.64 0.86 -1.24
C ALA A 110 14.49 2.13 -1.23
N THR A 111 14.57 2.80 -0.07
CA THR A 111 15.37 4.01 0.08
C THR A 111 16.85 3.74 -0.17
N ARG A 112 17.37 2.61 0.31
CA ARG A 112 18.77 2.23 0.09
C ARG A 112 19.08 2.01 -1.38
N HIS A 113 18.13 1.44 -2.13
CA HIS A 113 18.34 1.19 -3.56
C HIS A 113 18.32 2.48 -4.38
N ASP A 114 17.67 3.52 -3.89
CA ASP A 114 17.61 4.81 -4.56
C ASP A 114 18.89 5.64 -4.34
N ASP A 115 19.67 5.27 -3.35
CA ASP A 115 20.95 5.90 -3.07
C ASP A 115 22.05 5.30 -3.95
#